data_238e54c48417de71593959f1694c3d8e
#
_entry.id   238e54c48417de71593959f1694c3d8e
#
_cell.length_a   1.000
_cell.length_b   1.000
_cell.length_c   1.000
_cell.angle_alpha   90.00
_cell.angle_beta   90.00
_cell.angle_gamma   90.00
#
_symmetry.space_group_name_H-M   'P 1'
#
loop_
_entity.id
_entity.type
_entity.pdbx_description
1 polymer ?
#
loop_
_entity_poly.entity_id
_entity_poly.type
_entity_poly.pdbx_seq_one_letter_code
_entity_poly.pdbx_strand_id
1 'polypeptide(L)'
;MEWSNIHKQALAGFSDPIIYVFFGGFALATALHMQKLDRKIAIWLISLSRGNTFIAVHLLFAVTAFLSMWISNTATAAMMLPLAMGLMSHLDKEKDRNTFVFVLLGIAYCASIGGLGTVVGSPPNAIAAKALNLDFAGWLKFGLPMMLALLPLMLFSLFVVLKPNLSQRVEVEKEDIPWTLHRVIAMLIFITAAVAW
;
A
#
# COMPACT_ATOMS: atom_id res chain seq x y z
N MET A 1 14.19 43.71 15.66
CA MET A 1 13.84 42.28 15.81
C MET A 1 13.30 41.80 14.47
N GLU A 2 13.95 41.55 13.64
CA GLU A 2 15.04 40.85 13.06
C GLU A 2 14.51 39.88 12.02
N TRP A 3 14.37 40.45 10.84
CA TRP A 3 14.02 39.69 9.62
C TRP A 3 14.93 38.47 9.45
N SER A 4 16.19 38.52 9.90
CA SER A 4 17.12 37.36 9.86
C SER A 4 16.66 36.15 10.68
N ASN A 5 15.99 36.36 11.81
CA ASN A 5 15.49 35.28 12.65
C ASN A 5 14.21 34.66 12.09
N ILE A 6 13.36 35.45 11.46
CA ILE A 6 12.15 34.99 10.77
C ILE A 6 12.53 34.07 9.60
N HIS A 7 13.51 34.49 8.79
CA HIS A 7 13.99 33.66 7.68
C HIS A 7 14.64 32.35 8.15
N LYS A 8 15.45 32.42 9.22
CA LYS A 8 16.05 31.19 9.80
C LYS A 8 15.00 30.23 10.35
N GLN A 9 13.98 30.75 11.04
CA GLN A 9 12.88 29.91 11.55
C GLN A 9 12.01 29.35 10.43
N ALA A 10 11.71 30.12 9.39
CA ALA A 10 10.94 29.66 8.23
C ALA A 10 11.70 28.60 7.43
N LEU A 11 13.03 28.72 7.31
CA LEU A 11 13.87 27.75 6.59
C LEU A 11 14.26 26.55 7.45
N ALA A 12 14.18 26.64 8.78
CA ALA A 12 14.50 25.53 9.67
C ALA A 12 13.64 24.28 9.41
N GLY A 13 12.37 24.49 9.00
CA GLY A 13 11.50 23.39 8.59
C GLY A 13 12.02 22.61 7.37
N PHE A 14 12.66 23.27 6.42
CA PHE A 14 13.25 22.62 5.24
C PHE A 14 14.55 21.86 5.54
N SER A 15 15.18 22.14 6.66
CA SER A 15 16.39 21.44 7.13
C SER A 15 16.06 20.18 7.93
N ASP A 16 14.78 19.84 8.09
CA ASP A 16 14.35 18.68 8.85
C ASP A 16 14.66 17.39 8.10
N PRO A 17 15.42 16.45 8.68
CA PRO A 17 15.75 15.17 8.06
C PRO A 17 14.53 14.38 7.58
N ILE A 18 13.38 14.55 8.23
CA ILE A 18 12.14 13.84 7.90
C ILE A 18 11.64 14.16 6.50
N ILE A 19 11.87 15.40 6.01
CA ILE A 19 11.50 15.82 4.65
C ILE A 19 12.29 15.01 3.62
N TYR A 20 13.57 14.76 3.88
CA TYR A 20 14.43 13.99 2.97
C TYR A 20 14.08 12.51 2.98
N VAL A 21 13.68 11.96 4.13
CA VAL A 21 13.14 10.59 4.23
C VAL A 21 11.88 10.44 3.39
N PHE A 22 10.94 11.38 3.49
CA PHE A 22 9.74 11.39 2.64
C PHE A 22 10.07 11.55 1.16
N PHE A 23 10.93 12.49 0.82
CA PHE A 23 11.33 12.72 -0.57
C PHE A 23 11.96 11.46 -1.16
N GLY A 24 12.86 10.80 -0.42
CA GLY A 24 13.46 9.53 -0.81
C GLY A 24 12.42 8.42 -0.96
N GLY A 25 11.52 8.28 0.01
CA GLY A 25 10.44 7.29 -0.03
C GLY A 25 9.50 7.47 -1.22
N PHE A 26 9.06 8.71 -1.48
CA PHE A 26 8.21 9.02 -2.64
C PHE A 26 8.94 8.83 -3.98
N ALA A 27 10.23 9.17 -4.05
CA ALA A 27 11.03 8.92 -5.26
C ALA A 27 11.14 7.43 -5.55
N LEU A 28 11.41 6.59 -4.54
CA LEU A 28 11.44 5.13 -4.66
C LEU A 28 10.09 4.56 -5.07
N ALA A 29 9.01 5.00 -4.42
CA ALA A 29 7.64 4.60 -4.77
C ALA A 29 7.29 4.96 -6.21
N THR A 30 7.64 6.18 -6.64
CA THR A 30 7.44 6.63 -8.03
C THR A 30 8.23 5.78 -9.01
N ALA A 31 9.48 5.44 -8.70
CA ALA A 31 10.30 4.58 -9.54
C ALA A 31 9.69 3.18 -9.72
N LEU A 32 9.19 2.56 -8.64
CA LEU A 32 8.49 1.28 -8.70
C LEU A 32 7.23 1.38 -9.57
N HIS A 33 6.45 2.43 -9.40
CA HIS A 33 5.22 2.67 -10.15
C HIS A 33 5.47 2.90 -11.64
N MET A 34 6.44 3.75 -12.00
CA MET A 34 6.82 4.01 -13.39
C MET A 34 7.31 2.76 -14.11
N GLN A 35 7.97 1.85 -13.38
CA GLN A 35 8.40 0.55 -13.90
C GLN A 35 7.31 -0.52 -13.87
N LYS A 36 6.09 -0.20 -13.39
CA LYS A 36 4.96 -1.13 -13.21
C LYS A 36 5.31 -2.36 -12.36
N LEU A 37 6.30 -2.23 -11.47
CA LEU A 37 6.74 -3.33 -10.60
C LEU A 37 5.68 -3.65 -9.55
N ASP A 38 5.02 -2.64 -9.01
CA ASP A 38 3.87 -2.73 -8.11
C ASP A 38 2.75 -3.57 -8.74
N ARG A 39 2.37 -3.25 -9.99
CA ARG A 39 1.36 -4.00 -10.75
C ARG A 39 1.80 -5.43 -11.03
N LYS A 40 3.07 -5.63 -11.42
CA LYS A 40 3.63 -6.96 -11.67
C LYS A 40 3.57 -7.85 -10.43
N ILE A 41 3.98 -7.32 -9.28
CA ILE A 41 3.93 -8.02 -7.99
C ILE A 41 2.48 -8.40 -7.65
N ALA A 42 1.54 -7.45 -7.81
CA ALA A 42 0.14 -7.68 -7.53
C ALA A 42 -0.45 -8.79 -8.40
N ILE A 43 -0.27 -8.75 -9.73
CA ILE A 43 -0.77 -9.77 -10.66
C ILE A 43 -0.15 -11.13 -10.35
N TRP A 44 1.16 -11.17 -10.11
CA TRP A 44 1.84 -12.41 -9.75
C TRP A 44 1.26 -13.04 -8.47
N LEU A 45 1.09 -12.26 -7.40
CA LEU A 45 0.52 -12.76 -6.15
C LEU A 45 -0.94 -13.21 -6.32
N ILE A 46 -1.75 -12.44 -7.03
CA ILE A 46 -3.15 -12.80 -7.27
C ILE A 46 -3.25 -14.08 -8.11
N SER A 47 -2.31 -14.30 -9.04
CA SER A 47 -2.27 -15.51 -9.85
C SER A 47 -2.11 -16.80 -9.03
N LEU A 48 -1.54 -16.70 -7.82
CA LEU A 48 -1.43 -17.83 -6.88
C LEU A 48 -2.78 -18.32 -6.36
N SER A 49 -3.86 -17.53 -6.53
CA SER A 49 -5.21 -17.91 -6.12
C SER A 49 -5.79 -19.09 -6.92
N ARG A 50 -5.19 -19.40 -8.10
CA ARG A 50 -5.65 -20.46 -9.00
C ARG A 50 -7.15 -20.38 -9.35
N GLY A 51 -7.68 -19.18 -9.42
CA GLY A 51 -9.10 -18.94 -9.74
C GLY A 51 -10.05 -19.01 -8.54
N ASN A 52 -9.56 -19.16 -7.33
CA ASN A 52 -10.39 -19.10 -6.13
C ASN A 52 -10.61 -17.65 -5.73
N THR A 53 -11.87 -17.15 -5.80
CA THR A 53 -12.21 -15.75 -5.50
C THR A 53 -11.87 -15.36 -4.07
N PHE A 54 -12.13 -16.23 -3.10
CA PHE A 54 -11.80 -15.94 -1.71
C PHE A 54 -10.30 -15.68 -1.54
N ILE A 55 -9.46 -16.55 -2.10
CA ILE A 55 -8.00 -16.41 -2.04
C ILE A 55 -7.55 -15.17 -2.83
N ALA A 56 -8.10 -14.94 -4.04
CA ALA A 56 -7.74 -13.81 -4.88
C ALA A 56 -8.00 -12.47 -4.19
N VAL A 57 -9.18 -12.31 -3.57
CA VAL A 57 -9.56 -11.09 -2.85
C VAL A 57 -8.68 -10.87 -1.61
N HIS A 58 -8.38 -11.93 -0.85
CA HIS A 58 -7.51 -11.78 0.32
C HIS A 58 -6.05 -11.50 -0.06
N LEU A 59 -5.56 -12.08 -1.17
CA LEU A 59 -4.25 -11.73 -1.72
C LEU A 59 -4.23 -10.29 -2.22
N LEU A 60 -5.29 -9.83 -2.89
CA LEU A 60 -5.43 -8.44 -3.30
C LEU A 60 -5.33 -7.49 -2.08
N PHE A 61 -6.01 -7.81 -0.98
CA PHE A 61 -5.96 -7.04 0.26
C PHE A 61 -4.56 -7.05 0.90
N ALA A 62 -3.92 -8.21 0.96
CA ALA A 62 -2.57 -8.35 1.49
C ALA A 62 -1.55 -7.55 0.68
N VAL A 63 -1.62 -7.61 -0.66
CA VAL A 63 -0.77 -6.81 -1.55
C VAL A 63 -1.04 -5.33 -1.38
N THR A 64 -2.32 -4.92 -1.30
CA THR A 64 -2.70 -3.53 -1.07
C THR A 64 -2.07 -3.00 0.21
N ALA A 65 -2.22 -3.72 1.32
CA ALA A 65 -1.64 -3.33 2.59
C ALA A 65 -0.10 -3.26 2.53
N PHE A 66 0.54 -4.27 1.93
CA PHE A 66 1.99 -4.31 1.78
C PHE A 66 2.54 -3.16 0.94
N LEU A 67 1.94 -2.89 -0.23
CA LEU A 67 2.40 -1.80 -1.09
C LEU A 67 2.16 -0.43 -0.46
N SER A 68 1.05 -0.27 0.27
CA SER A 68 0.74 0.98 0.97
C SER A 68 1.70 1.30 2.12
N MET A 69 2.48 0.35 2.59
CA MET A 69 3.58 0.62 3.52
C MET A 69 4.66 1.53 2.91
N TRP A 70 4.79 1.54 1.58
CA TRP A 70 5.87 2.20 0.84
C TRP A 70 5.38 3.28 -0.10
N ILE A 71 4.16 3.14 -0.61
CA ILE A 71 3.52 4.02 -1.58
C ILE A 71 2.34 4.72 -0.87
N SER A 72 1.98 5.93 -1.30
CA SER A 72 0.83 6.63 -0.70
C SER A 72 -0.45 5.79 -0.81
N ASN A 73 -1.29 5.85 0.23
CA ASN A 73 -2.54 5.10 0.32
C ASN A 73 -3.44 5.33 -0.90
N THR A 74 -3.54 6.58 -1.35
CA THR A 74 -4.33 6.97 -2.53
C THR A 74 -3.81 6.34 -3.81
N ALA A 75 -2.49 6.40 -4.04
CA ALA A 75 -1.89 5.80 -5.23
C ALA A 75 -2.04 4.28 -5.22
N THR A 76 -1.85 3.64 -4.07
CA THR A 76 -2.04 2.19 -3.91
C THR A 76 -3.49 1.80 -4.19
N ALA A 77 -4.47 2.48 -3.60
CA ALA A 77 -5.88 2.21 -3.84
C ALA A 77 -6.26 2.41 -5.31
N ALA A 78 -5.81 3.49 -5.94
CA ALA A 78 -6.08 3.78 -7.35
C ALA A 78 -5.50 2.71 -8.29
N MET A 79 -4.30 2.19 -7.99
CA MET A 79 -3.67 1.12 -8.77
C MET A 79 -4.37 -0.23 -8.60
N MET A 80 -4.86 -0.53 -7.37
CA MET A 80 -5.54 -1.80 -7.10
C MET A 80 -6.96 -1.85 -7.66
N LEU A 81 -7.59 -0.69 -7.90
CA LEU A 81 -8.95 -0.61 -8.40
C LEU A 81 -9.16 -1.33 -9.75
N PRO A 82 -8.35 -1.12 -10.80
CA PRO A 82 -8.48 -1.87 -12.05
C PRO A 82 -8.33 -3.37 -11.86
N LEU A 83 -7.43 -3.83 -11.00
CA LEU A 83 -7.23 -5.25 -10.71
C LEU A 83 -8.46 -5.85 -10.02
N ALA A 84 -9.04 -5.13 -9.05
CA ALA A 84 -10.27 -5.52 -8.40
C ALA A 84 -11.43 -5.59 -9.38
N MET A 85 -11.57 -4.61 -10.26
CA MET A 85 -12.61 -4.60 -11.30
C MET A 85 -12.44 -5.77 -12.28
N GLY A 86 -11.21 -6.11 -12.64
CA GLY A 86 -10.90 -7.31 -13.43
C GLY A 86 -11.34 -8.60 -12.72
N LEU A 87 -11.01 -8.75 -11.43
CA LEU A 87 -11.42 -9.90 -10.62
C LEU A 87 -12.94 -10.03 -10.50
N MET A 88 -13.66 -8.91 -10.51
CA MET A 88 -15.13 -8.86 -10.37
C MET A 88 -15.86 -8.77 -11.72
N SER A 89 -15.17 -8.87 -12.85
CA SER A 89 -15.74 -8.64 -14.18
C SER A 89 -16.88 -9.60 -14.55
N HIS A 90 -16.88 -10.80 -13.97
CA HIS A 90 -17.89 -11.84 -14.19
C HIS A 90 -19.07 -11.77 -13.19
N LEU A 91 -18.99 -10.88 -12.19
CA LEU A 91 -20.06 -10.70 -11.20
C LEU A 91 -21.15 -9.76 -11.71
N ASP A 92 -22.39 -10.03 -11.32
CA ASP A 92 -23.53 -9.15 -11.58
C ASP A 92 -23.54 -8.00 -10.56
N LYS A 93 -23.46 -6.75 -11.05
CA LYS A 93 -23.36 -5.56 -10.17
C LYS A 93 -24.55 -5.37 -9.24
N GLU A 94 -25.72 -5.82 -9.61
CA GLU A 94 -26.92 -5.69 -8.78
C GLU A 94 -27.04 -6.84 -7.78
N LYS A 95 -26.85 -8.06 -8.24
CA LYS A 95 -26.96 -9.27 -7.39
C LYS A 95 -25.82 -9.43 -6.42
N ASP A 96 -24.59 -9.11 -6.87
CA ASP A 96 -23.37 -9.26 -6.09
C ASP A 96 -22.87 -7.93 -5.46
N ARG A 97 -23.79 -6.94 -5.31
CA ARG A 97 -23.47 -5.61 -4.80
C ARG A 97 -22.65 -5.65 -3.50
N ASN A 98 -22.99 -6.53 -2.58
CA ASN A 98 -22.27 -6.65 -1.32
C ASN A 98 -20.82 -7.11 -1.51
N THR A 99 -20.56 -7.96 -2.49
CA THR A 99 -19.22 -8.41 -2.86
C THR A 99 -18.41 -7.25 -3.45
N PHE A 100 -19.02 -6.44 -4.34
CA PHE A 100 -18.38 -5.24 -4.86
C PHE A 100 -18.02 -4.26 -3.74
N VAL A 101 -18.96 -3.97 -2.84
CA VAL A 101 -18.73 -3.06 -1.72
C VAL A 101 -17.64 -3.59 -0.79
N PHE A 102 -17.65 -4.90 -0.50
CA PHE A 102 -16.62 -5.56 0.31
C PHE A 102 -15.23 -5.40 -0.28
N VAL A 103 -15.07 -5.66 -1.58
CA VAL A 103 -13.77 -5.57 -2.25
C VAL A 103 -13.28 -4.13 -2.31
N LEU A 104 -14.15 -3.19 -2.70
CA LEU A 104 -13.76 -1.78 -2.84
C LEU A 104 -13.45 -1.13 -1.49
N LEU A 105 -14.27 -1.34 -0.47
CA LEU A 105 -13.98 -0.85 0.89
C LEU A 105 -12.77 -1.55 1.50
N GLY A 106 -12.62 -2.86 1.24
CA GLY A 106 -11.46 -3.62 1.67
C GLY A 106 -10.16 -3.04 1.13
N ILE A 107 -10.08 -2.66 -0.16
CA ILE A 107 -8.92 -1.99 -0.75
C ILE A 107 -8.66 -0.65 -0.05
N ALA A 108 -9.68 0.19 0.11
CA ALA A 108 -9.53 1.50 0.72
C ALA A 108 -9.01 1.42 2.16
N TYR A 109 -9.57 0.52 2.95
CA TYR A 109 -9.13 0.31 4.33
C TYR A 109 -7.78 -0.41 4.42
N CYS A 110 -7.50 -1.42 3.56
CA CYS A 110 -6.20 -2.06 3.50
C CYS A 110 -5.09 -1.08 3.11
N ALA A 111 -5.36 -0.15 2.19
CA ALA A 111 -4.42 0.90 1.86
C ALA A 111 -4.19 1.84 3.07
N SER A 112 -5.24 2.27 3.75
CA SER A 112 -5.12 3.16 4.91
C SER A 112 -4.41 2.50 6.09
N ILE A 113 -4.79 1.27 6.45
CA ILE A 113 -4.19 0.52 7.55
C ILE A 113 -2.77 0.08 7.20
N GLY A 114 -2.54 -0.35 5.94
CA GLY A 114 -1.22 -0.72 5.45
C GLY A 114 -0.21 0.41 5.58
N GLY A 115 -0.64 1.64 5.28
CA GLY A 115 0.19 2.84 5.45
C GLY A 115 0.69 3.08 6.88
N LEU A 116 0.08 2.49 7.91
CA LEU A 116 0.56 2.56 9.29
C LEU A 116 1.85 1.74 9.52
N GLY A 117 2.10 0.74 8.68
CA GLY A 117 3.19 -0.23 8.88
C GLY A 117 4.58 0.38 8.91
N THR A 118 4.84 1.46 8.15
CA THR A 118 6.14 2.14 8.13
C THR A 118 6.01 3.65 8.34
N VAL A 119 7.13 4.30 8.66
CA VAL A 119 7.20 5.77 8.80
C VAL A 119 6.85 6.46 7.48
N VAL A 120 7.25 5.89 6.35
CA VAL A 120 7.06 6.51 5.01
C VAL A 120 5.70 6.24 4.40
N GLY A 121 4.96 5.24 4.88
CA GLY A 121 3.65 4.88 4.35
C GLY A 121 2.60 5.98 4.48
N SER A 122 2.76 6.88 5.47
CA SER A 122 1.84 8.01 5.65
C SER A 122 2.52 9.19 6.35
N PRO A 123 2.29 10.46 5.91
CA PRO A 123 2.87 11.64 6.55
C PRO A 123 2.64 11.77 8.06
N PRO A 124 1.44 11.47 8.60
CA PRO A 124 1.23 11.48 10.05
C PRO A 124 2.16 10.58 10.85
N ASN A 125 2.55 9.42 10.28
CA ASN A 125 3.46 8.49 10.95
C ASN A 125 4.82 9.12 11.22
N ALA A 126 5.36 9.83 10.24
CA ALA A 126 6.66 10.47 10.39
C ALA A 126 6.61 11.64 11.36
N ILE A 127 5.52 12.40 11.39
CA ILE A 127 5.31 13.47 12.39
C ILE A 127 5.27 12.85 13.80
N ALA A 128 4.54 11.75 13.98
CA ALA A 128 4.46 11.04 15.25
C ALA A 128 5.79 10.40 15.64
N ALA A 129 6.48 9.74 14.71
CA ALA A 129 7.79 9.14 14.93
C ALA A 129 8.81 10.18 15.40
N LYS A 130 8.83 11.36 14.76
CA LYS A 130 9.68 12.47 15.17
C LYS A 130 9.34 12.97 16.57
N ALA A 131 8.05 13.16 16.88
CA ALA A 131 7.61 13.63 18.20
C ALA A 131 7.99 12.64 19.32
N LEU A 132 8.07 11.35 18.99
CA LEU A 132 8.44 10.27 19.91
C LEU A 132 9.93 9.92 19.86
N ASN A 133 10.73 10.63 19.05
CA ASN A 133 12.15 10.33 18.79
C ASN A 133 12.38 8.87 18.35
N LEU A 134 11.50 8.34 17.51
CA LEU A 134 11.61 7.02 16.92
C LEU A 134 12.27 7.10 15.54
N ASP A 135 13.24 6.23 15.32
CA ASP A 135 13.78 5.95 14.00
C ASP A 135 12.85 4.99 13.22
N PHE A 136 13.23 4.62 11.99
CA PHE A 136 12.47 3.71 11.16
C PHE A 136 12.21 2.35 11.83
N ALA A 137 13.24 1.76 12.42
CA ALA A 137 13.16 0.47 13.12
C ALA A 137 12.34 0.57 14.42
N GLY A 138 12.44 1.69 15.12
CA GLY A 138 11.62 2.01 16.29
C GLY A 138 10.14 2.07 15.94
N TRP A 139 9.78 2.73 14.82
CA TRP A 139 8.41 2.78 14.35
C TRP A 139 7.85 1.40 13.99
N LEU A 140 8.64 0.55 13.29
CA LEU A 140 8.21 -0.79 12.90
C LEU A 140 7.76 -1.65 14.09
N LYS A 141 8.36 -1.47 15.27
CA LYS A 141 7.99 -2.21 16.49
C LYS A 141 6.55 -1.95 16.94
N PHE A 142 5.97 -0.81 16.58
CA PHE A 142 4.60 -0.44 16.92
C PHE A 142 3.68 -0.47 15.71
N GLY A 143 4.11 0.12 14.60
CA GLY A 143 3.31 0.26 13.39
C GLY A 143 2.96 -1.08 12.75
N LEU A 144 3.94 -1.97 12.62
CA LEU A 144 3.72 -3.28 12.00
C LEU A 144 2.79 -4.19 12.83
N PRO A 145 2.98 -4.39 14.14
CA PRO A 145 2.01 -5.16 14.95
C PRO A 145 0.61 -4.55 14.96
N MET A 146 0.50 -3.23 15.02
CA MET A 146 -0.78 -2.53 14.96
C MET A 146 -1.49 -2.77 13.63
N MET A 147 -0.77 -2.65 12.51
CA MET A 147 -1.28 -2.96 11.17
C MET A 147 -1.76 -4.41 11.09
N LEU A 148 -0.94 -5.36 11.55
CA LEU A 148 -1.27 -6.80 11.52
C LEU A 148 -2.46 -7.16 12.41
N ALA A 149 -2.71 -6.43 13.49
CA ALA A 149 -3.89 -6.60 14.32
C ALA A 149 -5.14 -5.98 13.72
N LEU A 150 -5.02 -4.76 13.16
CA LEU A 150 -6.16 -4.03 12.61
C LEU A 150 -6.67 -4.63 11.29
N LEU A 151 -5.79 -5.15 10.43
CA LEU A 151 -6.20 -5.73 9.14
C LEU A 151 -7.21 -6.88 9.30
N PRO A 152 -6.94 -7.95 10.07
CA PRO A 152 -7.90 -9.03 10.23
C PRO A 152 -9.17 -8.59 10.93
N LEU A 153 -9.08 -7.68 11.91
CA LEU A 153 -10.24 -7.14 12.62
C LEU A 153 -11.16 -6.36 11.66
N MET A 154 -10.59 -5.52 10.81
CA MET A 154 -11.31 -4.77 9.80
C MET A 154 -11.95 -5.70 8.76
N LEU A 155 -11.18 -6.67 8.23
CA LEU A 155 -11.69 -7.62 7.26
C LEU A 155 -12.82 -8.48 7.83
N PHE A 156 -12.68 -8.93 9.07
CA PHE A 156 -13.73 -9.67 9.77
C PHE A 156 -14.99 -8.82 9.93
N SER A 157 -14.86 -7.56 10.35
CA SER A 157 -15.98 -6.63 10.48
C SER A 157 -16.71 -6.42 9.15
N LEU A 158 -15.97 -6.15 8.07
CA LEU A 158 -16.55 -6.00 6.74
C LEU A 158 -17.24 -7.30 6.27
N PHE A 159 -16.63 -8.44 6.52
CA PHE A 159 -17.20 -9.74 6.12
C PHE A 159 -18.52 -10.04 6.83
N VAL A 160 -18.58 -9.79 8.14
CA VAL A 160 -19.79 -10.01 8.94
C VAL A 160 -20.92 -9.06 8.53
N VAL A 161 -20.61 -7.80 8.25
CA VAL A 161 -21.62 -6.78 7.87
C VAL A 161 -22.12 -6.99 6.45
N LEU A 162 -21.21 -7.19 5.49
CA LEU A 162 -21.55 -7.21 4.07
C LEU A 162 -21.90 -8.62 3.55
N LYS A 163 -21.44 -9.67 4.23
CA LYS A 163 -21.67 -11.06 3.84
C LYS A 163 -21.42 -11.32 2.34
N PRO A 164 -20.20 -11.02 1.83
CA PRO A 164 -19.90 -11.13 0.41
C PRO A 164 -19.99 -12.60 -0.06
N ASN A 165 -20.43 -12.80 -1.29
CA ASN A 165 -20.40 -14.10 -1.93
C ASN A 165 -19.05 -14.29 -2.65
N LEU A 166 -18.14 -15.04 -2.06
CA LEU A 166 -16.79 -15.29 -2.58
C LEU A 166 -16.61 -16.73 -3.10
N SER A 167 -17.72 -17.47 -3.33
CA SER A 167 -17.68 -18.88 -3.76
C SER A 167 -17.49 -19.05 -5.28
N GLN A 168 -17.60 -18.01 -6.06
CA GLN A 168 -17.45 -18.03 -7.51
C GLN A 168 -15.98 -18.20 -7.91
N ARG A 169 -15.71 -18.68 -9.14
CA ARG A 169 -14.37 -18.72 -9.70
C ARG A 169 -14.08 -17.45 -10.47
N VAL A 170 -12.86 -16.93 -10.32
CA VAL A 170 -12.37 -15.76 -11.06
C VAL A 170 -11.35 -16.17 -12.11
N GLU A 171 -11.40 -15.50 -13.24
CA GLU A 171 -10.30 -15.50 -14.19
C GLU A 171 -9.30 -14.41 -13.78
N VAL A 172 -8.08 -14.82 -13.49
CA VAL A 172 -7.00 -13.87 -13.18
C VAL A 172 -6.41 -13.40 -14.50
N GLU A 173 -6.49 -12.10 -14.73
CA GLU A 173 -5.87 -11.48 -15.90
C GLU A 173 -4.36 -11.75 -15.91
N LYS A 174 -3.88 -12.47 -16.92
CA LYS A 174 -2.45 -12.74 -17.10
C LYS A 174 -1.86 -11.62 -17.97
N GLU A 175 -1.46 -10.54 -17.36
CA GLU A 175 -0.64 -9.54 -18.04
C GLU A 175 0.83 -9.94 -17.91
N ASP A 176 1.46 -10.28 -19.03
CA ASP A 176 2.90 -10.57 -19.04
C ASP A 176 3.68 -9.26 -19.07
N ILE A 177 4.20 -8.85 -17.93
CA ILE A 177 5.07 -7.69 -17.81
C ILE A 177 6.52 -8.19 -17.83
N PRO A 178 7.28 -8.05 -18.96
CA PRO A 178 8.61 -8.63 -19.09
C PRO A 178 9.60 -8.01 -18.10
N TRP A 179 10.61 -8.78 -17.69
CA TRP A 179 11.71 -8.26 -16.91
C TRP A 179 12.66 -7.44 -17.83
N THR A 180 12.84 -6.18 -17.48
CA THR A 180 13.82 -5.30 -18.14
C THR A 180 14.93 -4.93 -17.16
N LEU A 181 16.10 -4.55 -17.70
CA LEU A 181 17.22 -4.11 -16.84
C LEU A 181 16.82 -2.98 -15.90
N HIS A 182 16.04 -2.01 -16.37
CA HIS A 182 15.57 -0.89 -15.56
C HIS A 182 14.68 -1.34 -14.39
N ARG A 183 13.83 -2.36 -14.60
CA ARG A 183 13.00 -2.94 -13.54
C ARG A 183 13.83 -3.65 -12.49
N VAL A 184 14.83 -4.40 -12.90
CA VAL A 184 15.76 -5.09 -11.98
C VAL A 184 16.53 -4.06 -11.14
N ILE A 185 17.05 -3.01 -11.78
CA ILE A 185 17.78 -1.93 -11.11
C ILE A 185 16.87 -1.22 -10.11
N ALA A 186 15.65 -0.84 -10.52
CA ALA A 186 14.68 -0.18 -9.61
C ALA A 186 14.34 -1.04 -8.40
N MET A 187 14.15 -2.35 -8.61
CA MET A 187 13.87 -3.30 -7.52
C MET A 187 15.07 -3.46 -6.57
N LEU A 188 16.28 -3.55 -7.11
CA LEU A 188 17.49 -3.64 -6.30
C LEU A 188 17.72 -2.37 -5.45
N ILE A 189 17.53 -1.19 -6.05
CA ILE A 189 17.63 0.09 -5.33
C ILE A 189 16.58 0.15 -4.21
N PHE A 190 15.34 -0.25 -4.49
CA PHE A 190 14.28 -0.27 -3.49
C PHE A 190 14.62 -1.20 -2.32
N ILE A 191 15.03 -2.45 -2.60
CA ILE A 191 15.39 -3.43 -1.57
C ILE A 191 16.57 -2.92 -0.73
N THR A 192 17.60 -2.38 -1.40
CA THR A 192 18.79 -1.86 -0.70
C THR A 192 18.44 -0.69 0.21
N ALA A 193 17.61 0.23 -0.25
CA ALA A 193 17.15 1.36 0.55
C ALA A 193 16.28 0.91 1.74
N ALA A 194 15.37 -0.06 1.51
CA ALA A 194 14.50 -0.59 2.56
C ALA A 194 15.28 -1.36 3.66
N VAL A 195 16.37 -2.02 3.28
CA VAL A 195 17.27 -2.73 4.24
C VAL A 195 18.22 -1.77 4.95
N ALA A 196 18.61 -0.68 4.29
CA ALA A 196 19.51 0.33 4.86
C ALA A 196 18.81 1.31 5.82
N TRP A 197 17.50 1.35 5.84
CA TRP A 197 16.67 2.17 6.74
C TRP A 197 16.45 1.47 8.08
#